data_3dc0452dacf71738eb7384239e34cdef
#
_entry.id   3dc0452dacf71738eb7384239e34cdef
#
_cell.length_a   1.000
_cell.length_b   1.000
_cell.length_c   1.000
_cell.angle_alpha   90.00
_cell.angle_beta   90.00
_cell.angle_gamma   90.00
#
_symmetry.space_group_name_H-M   'P 1'
#
loop_
_entity.id
_entity.type
_entity.pdbx_description
1 polymer ?
#
loop_
_entity_poly.entity_id
_entity_poly.type
_entity_poly.pdbx_seq_one_letter_code
_entity_poly.pdbx_strand_id
1 'polypeptide(L)'
;MGTRFRLFVQPPFEDPTSSPEIITVSSPRGSVGPGPSDDRMYVVEPADKMRPYGVNHGPLGTPFISLPPWTRAILDPAIPDEEGNFDHYQPSTPGFEAAHAFGCVRFTLDVWERH
;
A
#
# COMPACT_ATOMS: atom_id res chain seq x y z
N MET A 1 -6.70 -9.08 18.72
CA MET A 1 -7.10 -9.39 17.35
C MET A 1 -6.35 -8.52 16.36
N GLY A 2 -6.06 -9.08 15.21
CA GLY A 2 -5.30 -8.39 14.18
C GLY A 2 -6.13 -7.40 13.38
N THR A 3 -5.44 -6.68 12.51
CA THR A 3 -6.04 -5.67 11.63
C THR A 3 -6.40 -6.32 10.29
N ARG A 4 -7.55 -5.99 9.72
CA ARG A 4 -8.02 -6.56 8.47
C ARG A 4 -7.71 -5.64 7.30
N PHE A 5 -7.26 -6.27 6.21
CA PHE A 5 -6.99 -5.63 4.93
C PHE A 5 -7.67 -6.42 3.82
N ARG A 6 -7.93 -5.74 2.71
CA ARG A 6 -8.45 -6.39 1.50
C ARG A 6 -7.31 -6.53 0.52
N LEU A 7 -6.89 -7.77 0.24
CA LEU A 7 -5.69 -8.07 -0.54
C LEU A 7 -5.99 -8.97 -1.73
N PHE A 8 -5.32 -8.72 -2.84
CA PHE A 8 -5.28 -9.67 -3.94
C PHE A 8 -4.24 -10.73 -3.61
N VAL A 9 -4.69 -11.96 -3.35
CA VAL A 9 -3.80 -13.09 -3.05
C VAL A 9 -3.17 -13.59 -4.34
N GLN A 10 -3.89 -13.49 -5.47
CA GLN A 10 -3.37 -13.79 -6.80
C GLN A 10 -3.34 -12.52 -7.64
N PRO A 11 -2.29 -12.34 -8.48
CA PRO A 11 -2.25 -11.19 -9.36
C PRO A 11 -3.46 -11.13 -10.29
N PRO A 12 -4.15 -9.98 -10.41
CA PRO A 12 -5.33 -9.88 -11.26
C PRO A 12 -5.07 -10.15 -12.74
N PHE A 13 -3.82 -9.97 -13.21
CA PHE A 13 -3.49 -10.24 -14.61
C PHE A 13 -3.36 -11.74 -14.91
N GLU A 14 -3.16 -12.58 -13.91
CA GLU A 14 -3.14 -14.04 -14.08
C GLU A 14 -4.55 -14.64 -14.05
N ASP A 15 -5.43 -14.00 -13.28
CA ASP A 15 -6.83 -14.43 -13.17
C ASP A 15 -7.71 -13.18 -13.15
N PRO A 16 -8.22 -12.75 -14.33
CA PRO A 16 -9.05 -11.54 -14.39
C PRO A 16 -10.36 -11.65 -13.62
N THR A 17 -10.75 -12.87 -13.21
CA THR A 17 -11.94 -13.04 -12.39
C THR A 17 -11.64 -12.99 -10.89
N SER A 18 -10.36 -12.88 -10.50
CA SER A 18 -9.99 -12.84 -9.10
C SER A 18 -10.50 -11.57 -8.43
N SER A 19 -10.96 -11.70 -7.21
CA SER A 19 -11.37 -10.59 -6.37
C SER A 19 -10.52 -10.58 -5.11
N PRO A 20 -10.38 -9.41 -4.47
CA PRO A 20 -9.57 -9.33 -3.25
C PRO A 20 -10.24 -10.08 -2.10
N GLU A 21 -9.42 -10.64 -1.23
CA GLU A 21 -9.86 -11.33 -0.04
C GLU A 21 -9.55 -10.50 1.20
N ILE A 22 -10.35 -10.69 2.24
CA ILE A 22 -10.11 -10.04 3.53
C ILE A 22 -9.13 -10.88 4.31
N ILE A 23 -7.95 -10.31 4.60
CA ILE A 23 -6.86 -10.99 5.30
C ILE A 23 -6.62 -10.25 6.62
N THR A 24 -6.46 -11.00 7.70
CA THR A 24 -6.10 -10.45 9.01
C THR A 24 -4.60 -10.59 9.22
N VAL A 25 -3.91 -9.47 9.42
CA VAL A 25 -2.48 -9.45 9.74
C VAL A 25 -2.28 -9.38 11.26
N SER A 26 -1.05 -9.62 11.71
CA SER A 26 -0.74 -9.72 13.14
C SER A 26 -0.73 -8.37 13.87
N SER A 27 -0.64 -7.24 13.15
CA SER A 27 -0.67 -5.93 13.79
C SER A 27 -1.95 -5.77 14.61
N PRO A 28 -1.86 -5.51 15.91
CA PRO A 28 -3.08 -5.41 16.73
C PRO A 28 -4.05 -4.36 16.20
N ARG A 29 -5.34 -4.69 16.27
CA ARG A 29 -6.39 -3.78 15.81
C ARG A 29 -6.32 -2.48 16.60
N GLY A 30 -6.32 -1.36 15.89
CA GLY A 30 -6.19 -0.05 16.50
C GLY A 30 -4.76 0.45 16.63
N SER A 31 -3.75 -0.41 16.37
CA SER A 31 -2.34 -0.01 16.42
C SER A 31 -1.82 0.53 15.10
N VAL A 32 -2.55 0.31 14.00
CA VAL A 32 -2.16 0.78 12.68
C VAL A 32 -2.82 2.12 12.43
N GLY A 33 -2.01 3.14 12.30
CA GLY A 33 -2.47 4.51 12.06
C GLY A 33 -2.54 4.88 10.59
N PRO A 34 -2.81 6.18 10.33
CA PRO A 34 -2.86 6.68 8.95
C PRO A 34 -1.57 6.44 8.18
N GLY A 35 -1.73 6.10 6.85
CA GLY A 35 -0.63 5.82 5.94
C GLY A 35 -0.93 4.65 5.01
N PRO A 36 -1.13 3.39 5.45
CA PRO A 36 -1.10 2.92 6.85
C PRO A 36 0.30 2.94 7.44
N SER A 37 0.37 2.95 8.77
CA SER A 37 1.66 2.96 9.46
C SER A 37 1.56 2.23 10.80
N ASP A 38 2.63 1.56 11.19
CA ASP A 38 2.78 0.99 12.52
C ASP A 38 4.21 1.26 13.02
N ASP A 39 4.63 0.54 14.06
CA ASP A 39 5.95 0.73 14.67
C ASP A 39 7.10 0.18 13.80
N ARG A 40 6.81 -0.53 12.74
CA ARG A 40 7.82 -1.18 11.88
C ARG A 40 7.88 -0.59 10.48
N MET A 41 6.77 -0.06 9.97
CA MET A 41 6.70 0.38 8.58
C MET A 41 5.61 1.42 8.36
N TYR A 42 5.75 2.17 7.29
CA TYR A 42 4.72 3.12 6.86
C TYR A 42 4.68 3.16 5.33
N VAL A 43 3.54 3.58 4.78
CA VAL A 43 3.35 3.71 3.33
C VAL A 43 3.03 5.16 3.01
N VAL A 44 3.72 5.67 2.00
CA VAL A 44 3.46 6.99 1.42
C VAL A 44 3.09 6.80 -0.04
N GLU A 45 1.99 7.37 -0.47
CA GLU A 45 1.51 7.25 -1.84
C GLU A 45 1.68 8.59 -2.57
N PRO A 46 2.66 8.70 -3.49
CA PRO A 46 2.87 9.92 -4.23
C PRO A 46 1.78 10.15 -5.29
N ALA A 47 1.46 11.41 -5.55
CA ALA A 47 0.44 11.76 -6.52
C ALA A 47 0.85 11.45 -7.96
N ASP A 48 2.15 11.51 -8.26
CA ASP A 48 2.67 11.25 -9.59
C ASP A 48 3.44 9.93 -9.60
N LYS A 49 2.72 8.82 -9.79
CA LYS A 49 3.31 7.49 -9.83
C LYS A 49 3.70 7.04 -11.24
N MET A 50 3.55 7.90 -12.23
CA MET A 50 3.86 7.55 -13.61
C MET A 50 5.36 7.58 -13.92
N ARG A 51 6.16 8.10 -12.99
CA ARG A 51 7.61 8.21 -13.19
C ARG A 51 8.34 7.26 -12.23
N PRO A 52 9.15 6.34 -12.77
CA PRO A 52 9.95 5.49 -11.91
C PRO A 52 11.02 6.30 -11.17
N TYR A 53 11.48 5.77 -10.02
CA TYR A 53 12.61 6.36 -9.32
C TYR A 53 13.89 6.13 -10.11
N GLY A 54 14.83 7.05 -9.96
CA GLY A 54 16.12 6.98 -10.62
C GLY A 54 16.25 7.98 -11.76
N VAL A 55 17.08 7.64 -12.74
CA VAL A 55 17.32 8.52 -13.88
C VAL A 55 16.22 8.34 -14.91
N ASN A 56 15.55 9.43 -15.27
CA ASN A 56 14.53 9.48 -16.29
C ASN A 56 14.96 10.46 -17.37
N HIS A 57 14.32 10.37 -18.54
CA HIS A 57 14.63 11.24 -19.66
C HIS A 57 13.40 12.09 -19.99
N GLY A 58 13.57 13.39 -19.97
CA GLY A 58 12.54 14.36 -20.31
C GLY A 58 12.48 14.65 -21.81
N PRO A 59 11.75 15.69 -22.20
CA PRO A 59 11.72 16.13 -23.58
C PRO A 59 13.12 16.41 -24.08
N LEU A 60 13.40 16.12 -25.35
CA LEU A 60 14.71 16.28 -25.97
C LEU A 60 15.82 15.42 -25.36
N GLY A 61 15.43 14.37 -24.60
CA GLY A 61 16.40 13.45 -24.02
C GLY A 61 17.19 13.98 -22.82
N THR A 62 16.80 15.11 -22.25
CA THR A 62 17.47 15.67 -21.07
C THR A 62 17.28 14.76 -19.87
N PRO A 63 18.35 14.25 -19.23
CA PRO A 63 18.21 13.40 -18.06
C PRO A 63 17.80 14.19 -16.83
N PHE A 64 17.01 13.55 -15.97
CA PHE A 64 16.69 14.09 -14.65
C PHE A 64 16.52 12.93 -13.68
N ILE A 65 16.62 13.23 -12.38
CA ILE A 65 16.55 12.20 -11.32
C ILE A 65 15.25 12.37 -10.56
N SER A 66 14.52 11.26 -10.39
CA SER A 66 13.34 11.18 -9.53
C SER A 66 13.70 10.38 -8.29
N LEU A 67 13.60 10.99 -7.11
CA LEU A 67 13.96 10.36 -5.83
C LEU A 67 12.77 10.40 -4.87
N PRO A 68 12.64 9.38 -4.02
CA PRO A 68 11.67 9.42 -2.93
C PRO A 68 12.21 10.24 -1.74
N PRO A 69 11.34 10.87 -0.90
CA PRO A 69 9.94 11.07 -1.23
C PRO A 69 9.78 12.06 -2.37
N TRP A 70 8.70 11.96 -3.10
CA TRP A 70 8.42 12.92 -4.16
C TRP A 70 8.36 14.32 -3.57
N THR A 71 8.97 15.29 -4.26
CA THR A 71 8.91 16.70 -3.85
C THR A 71 7.56 17.33 -4.16
N ARG A 72 6.72 16.65 -4.92
CA ARG A 72 5.36 17.08 -5.24
C ARG A 72 4.38 16.56 -4.21
N ALA A 73 3.12 16.91 -4.38
CA ALA A 73 2.05 16.48 -3.48
C ALA A 73 2.00 14.95 -3.36
N ILE A 74 1.69 14.49 -2.18
CA ILE A 74 1.35 13.08 -1.93
C ILE A 74 -0.16 12.97 -1.78
N LEU A 75 -0.70 11.78 -2.02
CA LEU A 75 -2.12 11.53 -1.81
C LEU A 75 -2.42 11.48 -0.32
N ASP A 76 -3.69 11.72 0.03
CA ASP A 76 -4.11 11.61 1.41
C ASP A 76 -3.81 10.22 1.94
N PRO A 77 -3.29 10.09 3.16
CA PRO A 77 -2.98 8.77 3.71
C PRO A 77 -4.24 7.95 3.91
N ALA A 78 -4.13 6.63 3.69
CA ALA A 78 -5.19 5.71 4.01
C ALA A 78 -5.41 5.72 5.53
N ILE A 79 -6.67 5.71 5.97
CA ILE A 79 -7.03 5.78 7.38
C ILE A 79 -7.83 4.55 7.77
N PRO A 80 -7.72 4.11 9.05
CA PRO A 80 -8.54 3.01 9.51
C PRO A 80 -10.00 3.43 9.68
N ASP A 81 -10.90 2.44 9.64
CA ASP A 81 -12.30 2.67 9.98
C ASP A 81 -12.48 2.77 11.51
N GLU A 82 -13.75 2.85 11.95
CA GLU A 82 -14.04 2.98 13.38
C GLU A 82 -13.54 1.81 14.21
N GLU A 83 -13.42 0.64 13.60
CA GLU A 83 -12.93 -0.57 14.26
C GLU A 83 -11.41 -0.74 14.17
N GLY A 84 -10.72 0.17 13.49
CA GLY A 84 -9.26 0.10 13.32
C GLY A 84 -8.82 -0.78 12.15
N ASN A 85 -9.69 -1.09 11.21
CA ASN A 85 -9.40 -1.93 10.06
C ASN A 85 -9.29 -1.12 8.76
N PHE A 86 -8.68 -1.73 7.76
CA PHE A 86 -8.47 -1.12 6.44
C PHE A 86 -9.16 -1.90 5.31
N ASP A 87 -10.07 -2.82 5.66
CA ASP A 87 -10.76 -3.66 4.68
C ASP A 87 -11.91 -2.95 3.96
N HIS A 88 -12.19 -1.71 4.33
CA HIS A 88 -13.22 -0.89 3.69
C HIS A 88 -12.78 -0.30 2.34
N TYR A 89 -11.46 -0.30 2.04
CA TYR A 89 -10.98 0.19 0.76
C TYR A 89 -11.24 -0.83 -0.34
N GLN A 90 -11.91 -0.38 -1.39
CA GLN A 90 -12.20 -1.21 -2.56
C GLN A 90 -11.16 -0.95 -3.65
N PRO A 91 -10.88 -1.95 -4.53
CA PRO A 91 -10.03 -1.71 -5.69
C PRO A 91 -10.55 -0.51 -6.49
N SER A 92 -9.66 0.23 -7.10
CA SER A 92 -9.94 1.44 -7.89
C SER A 92 -10.42 2.66 -7.08
N THR A 93 -10.44 2.58 -5.75
CA THR A 93 -10.73 3.75 -4.91
C THR A 93 -9.44 4.34 -4.35
N PRO A 94 -9.42 5.66 -4.06
CA PRO A 94 -8.25 6.26 -3.42
C PRO A 94 -7.93 5.57 -2.08
N GLY A 95 -6.66 5.36 -1.83
CA GLY A 95 -6.19 4.71 -0.60
C GLY A 95 -6.08 3.19 -0.68
N PHE A 96 -6.71 2.54 -1.66
CA PHE A 96 -6.63 1.08 -1.77
C PHE A 96 -5.17 0.61 -1.99
N GLU A 97 -4.45 1.27 -2.88
CA GLU A 97 -3.07 0.85 -3.19
C GLU A 97 -2.17 0.93 -1.97
N ALA A 98 -2.29 2.00 -1.19
CA ALA A 98 -1.51 2.16 0.03
C ALA A 98 -1.86 1.10 1.07
N ALA A 99 -3.15 0.86 1.29
CA ALA A 99 -3.62 -0.17 2.22
C ALA A 99 -3.18 -1.56 1.76
N HIS A 100 -3.30 -1.84 0.45
CA HIS A 100 -2.90 -3.11 -0.13
C HIS A 100 -1.39 -3.35 0.02
N ALA A 101 -0.58 -2.32 -0.26
CA ALA A 101 0.87 -2.43 -0.12
C ALA A 101 1.27 -2.76 1.32
N PHE A 102 0.70 -2.05 2.30
CA PHE A 102 0.97 -2.32 3.71
C PHE A 102 0.55 -3.74 4.09
N GLY A 103 -0.67 -4.12 3.72
CA GLY A 103 -1.22 -5.43 4.05
C GLY A 103 -0.41 -6.57 3.47
N CYS A 104 0.02 -6.45 2.20
CA CYS A 104 0.83 -7.47 1.56
C CYS A 104 2.20 -7.64 2.22
N VAL A 105 2.87 -6.53 2.53
CA VAL A 105 4.18 -6.60 3.20
C VAL A 105 4.02 -7.16 4.61
N ARG A 106 3.03 -6.70 5.36
CA ARG A 106 2.81 -7.20 6.72
C ARG A 106 2.44 -8.68 6.74
N PHE A 107 1.58 -9.10 5.80
CA PHE A 107 1.22 -10.51 5.66
C PHE A 107 2.46 -11.37 5.35
N THR A 108 3.32 -10.88 4.47
CA THR A 108 4.57 -11.56 4.13
C THR A 108 5.49 -11.69 5.35
N LEU A 109 5.61 -10.63 6.13
CA LEU A 109 6.39 -10.67 7.37
C LEU A 109 5.80 -11.68 8.35
N ASP A 110 4.49 -11.75 8.47
CA ASP A 110 3.83 -12.71 9.35
C ASP A 110 4.16 -14.14 8.96
N VAL A 111 4.16 -14.45 7.65
CA VAL A 111 4.51 -15.78 7.15
C VAL A 111 5.96 -16.10 7.48
N TRP A 112 6.89 -15.17 7.26
CA TRP A 112 8.30 -15.34 7.58
C TRP A 112 8.53 -15.57 9.08
N GLU A 113 7.86 -14.80 9.92
CA GLU A 113 8.07 -14.87 11.36
C GLU A 113 7.48 -16.14 12.01
N ARG A 114 6.57 -16.82 11.30
CA ARG A 114 6.00 -18.10 11.77
C ARG A 114 6.95 -19.28 11.54
N HIS A 115 7.96 -19.09 10.73
CA HIS A 115 8.91 -20.12 10.38
C HIS A 115 10.31 -19.69 10.82
#